data_5eca0566129580d540256602fd4773de
#
_entry.id   5eca0566129580d540256602fd4773de
#
_cell.length_a   1.000
_cell.length_b   1.000
_cell.length_c   1.000
_cell.angle_alpha   90.00
_cell.angle_beta   90.00
_cell.angle_gamma   90.00
#
_symmetry.space_group_name_H-M   'P 1'
#
loop_
_entity.id
_entity.type
_entity.pdbx_description
1 polymer ?
#
loop_
_entity_poly.entity_id
_entity_poly.type
_entity_poly.pdbx_seq_one_letter_code
_entity_poly.pdbx_strand_id
1 'polypeptide(L)'
;LSESIRHSGSWWAPSSKHAKRTAVGTTAIVVALALITWAVWISPGNVVSTAVHHALGVKTQAQKTADATADAAKLQAKLTAAQHRIWKLEGQLQSANASGASRAERLASLQAQLKTAYAKLGTAESAASGGTTTASGSTSGGSGSASASNGSGGSGAAPAAAGNPAKASSTSTAPVAAPTKAEVLAQTSRWFGLYTDQSPFNWATYDDTATKIGTAPNMAGYFQGFDQDFRADAVQRSWANGRLPMLTWESQPNAAGNNAPDQSAYSLSNIIKGDFDAYITKYAEAVKANGQPVAIRFDHEMNGNWYPWSEGVNGNTRGQYVAAWQHVWKIFQTTGANADAIWVWAPSRVDVLPTESTTAWNHRTIDYTRSLYPGTQYVDWVGMSGYYRSASSDPTFDTTFGATLQQLRQIAPDKKILLAEIGATETGGSIGSANAPSQKAAWITSLFDALAEPQNKDIIGFSYFDETATTIADGVRSTNDWRIDSRSDSLAAFTAGIARTDIDYDLQEVSK
;
A
#
# COMPACT_ATOMS: atom_id res chain seq x y z
N LEU A 1 11.66 48.05 -83.52
CA LEU A 1 11.91 46.67 -83.29
C LEU A 1 11.08 46.27 -82.02
N SER A 2 9.88 45.71 -82.22
CA SER A 2 9.01 45.22 -81.19
C SER A 2 9.07 43.68 -81.20
N GLU A 3 9.57 43.08 -80.16
CA GLU A 3 9.45 41.67 -80.00
C GLU A 3 8.28 41.37 -79.06
N SER A 4 7.31 40.61 -79.58
CA SER A 4 6.17 40.13 -78.90
C SER A 4 6.51 38.93 -77.98
N ILE A 5 6.40 39.11 -76.72
CA ILE A 5 6.48 37.98 -75.76
C ILE A 5 5.23 37.12 -75.90
N ARG A 6 5.39 35.93 -76.43
CA ARG A 6 4.36 34.89 -76.43
C ARG A 6 4.14 34.38 -75.01
N HIS A 7 2.88 34.49 -74.48
CA HIS A 7 2.49 33.84 -73.27
C HIS A 7 2.51 32.32 -73.47
N SER A 8 3.40 31.63 -72.78
CA SER A 8 3.35 30.16 -72.66
C SER A 8 2.12 29.78 -71.87
N GLY A 9 1.19 29.08 -72.51
CA GLY A 9 0.05 28.49 -71.82
C GLY A 9 0.53 27.54 -70.67
N SER A 10 -0.11 27.57 -69.53
CA SER A 10 0.22 26.73 -68.43
C SER A 10 0.21 25.26 -68.86
N TRP A 11 1.30 24.54 -68.66
CA TRP A 11 1.54 23.17 -69.10
C TRP A 11 0.46 22.15 -68.60
N TRP A 12 -0.32 22.53 -67.59
CA TRP A 12 -1.30 21.69 -66.92
C TRP A 12 -2.75 21.87 -67.45
N ALA A 13 -3.01 22.87 -68.31
CA ALA A 13 -4.34 23.10 -68.84
C ALA A 13 -4.30 23.78 -70.26
N PRO A 14 -4.58 23.04 -71.33
CA PRO A 14 -4.48 23.56 -72.70
C PRO A 14 -5.58 24.56 -73.08
N SER A 15 -6.61 24.77 -72.25
CA SER A 15 -7.62 25.83 -72.43
C SER A 15 -8.28 26.22 -71.12
N SER A 16 -8.93 27.39 -71.08
CA SER A 16 -9.65 27.90 -69.89
C SER A 16 -10.74 26.95 -69.38
N LYS A 17 -11.35 26.14 -70.30
CA LYS A 17 -12.33 25.11 -69.92
C LYS A 17 -11.66 23.89 -69.24
N HIS A 18 -10.46 23.51 -69.68
CA HIS A 18 -9.68 22.44 -69.07
C HIS A 18 -9.10 22.91 -67.71
N ALA A 19 -8.60 24.16 -67.62
CA ALA A 19 -8.18 24.73 -66.37
C ALA A 19 -9.25 24.74 -65.28
N LYS A 20 -10.47 25.12 -65.64
CA LYS A 20 -11.63 25.07 -64.69
C LYS A 20 -11.98 23.65 -64.28
N ARG A 21 -11.96 22.67 -65.20
CA ARG A 21 -12.24 21.27 -64.87
C ARG A 21 -11.14 20.65 -63.98
N THR A 22 -9.91 20.95 -64.26
CA THR A 22 -8.75 20.50 -63.46
C THR A 22 -8.79 21.15 -62.08
N ALA A 23 -9.05 22.47 -62.00
CA ALA A 23 -9.17 23.16 -60.70
C ALA A 23 -10.31 22.59 -59.84
N VAL A 24 -11.49 22.33 -60.43
CA VAL A 24 -12.63 21.72 -59.73
C VAL A 24 -12.28 20.30 -59.29
N GLY A 25 -11.62 19.52 -60.17
CA GLY A 25 -11.19 18.16 -59.80
C GLY A 25 -10.17 18.14 -58.68
N THR A 26 -9.15 19.04 -58.73
CA THR A 26 -8.12 19.14 -57.71
C THR A 26 -8.70 19.63 -56.37
N THR A 27 -9.61 20.59 -56.40
CA THR A 27 -10.29 21.08 -55.20
C THR A 27 -11.14 19.98 -54.57
N ALA A 28 -11.87 19.22 -55.39
CA ALA A 28 -12.68 18.07 -54.87
C ALA A 28 -11.78 17.00 -54.21
N ILE A 29 -10.61 16.70 -54.79
CA ILE A 29 -9.67 15.75 -54.21
C ILE A 29 -9.09 16.30 -52.89
N VAL A 30 -8.73 17.58 -52.85
CA VAL A 30 -8.18 18.22 -51.63
C VAL A 30 -9.25 18.25 -50.52
N VAL A 31 -10.49 18.56 -50.83
CA VAL A 31 -11.61 18.55 -49.88
C VAL A 31 -11.89 17.11 -49.42
N ALA A 32 -11.88 16.12 -50.31
CA ALA A 32 -12.09 14.74 -49.94
C ALA A 32 -10.96 14.23 -49.02
N LEU A 33 -9.69 14.57 -49.33
CA LEU A 33 -8.53 14.25 -48.46
C LEU A 33 -8.62 14.96 -47.10
N ALA A 34 -9.05 16.23 -47.08
CA ALA A 34 -9.24 16.96 -45.82
C ALA A 34 -10.37 16.37 -44.98
N LEU A 35 -11.48 15.93 -45.58
CA LEU A 35 -12.57 15.26 -44.91
C LEU A 35 -12.17 13.86 -44.38
N ILE A 36 -11.40 13.12 -45.14
CA ILE A 36 -10.85 11.82 -44.72
C ILE A 36 -9.88 12.03 -43.55
N THR A 37 -8.98 13.02 -43.65
CA THR A 37 -8.04 13.36 -42.56
C THR A 37 -8.80 13.80 -41.30
N TRP A 38 -9.83 14.64 -41.46
CA TRP A 38 -10.69 15.07 -40.38
C TRP A 38 -11.47 13.91 -39.73
N ALA A 39 -12.05 13.01 -40.53
CA ALA A 39 -12.77 11.82 -40.04
C ALA A 39 -11.82 10.84 -39.32
N VAL A 40 -10.60 10.70 -39.80
CA VAL A 40 -9.55 9.85 -39.17
C VAL A 40 -9.07 10.43 -37.84
N TRP A 41 -8.98 11.76 -37.74
CA TRP A 41 -8.47 12.42 -36.53
C TRP A 41 -9.50 12.67 -35.43
N ILE A 42 -10.77 12.88 -35.77
CA ILE A 42 -11.85 13.30 -34.84
C ILE A 42 -12.79 12.14 -34.43
N SER A 43 -12.78 11.02 -35.15
CA SER A 43 -13.60 9.86 -34.82
C SER A 43 -12.74 8.64 -34.47
N PRO A 44 -12.12 8.60 -33.30
CA PRO A 44 -11.43 7.40 -32.88
C PRO A 44 -12.41 6.25 -32.69
N GLY A 45 -12.23 5.18 -33.47
CA GLY A 45 -13.01 3.93 -33.34
C GLY A 45 -13.92 3.58 -34.52
N ASN A 46 -13.95 4.35 -35.60
CA ASN A 46 -14.66 3.89 -36.79
C ASN A 46 -13.77 2.98 -37.67
N VAL A 47 -14.39 2.07 -38.45
CA VAL A 47 -13.73 1.02 -39.25
C VAL A 47 -12.74 1.62 -40.28
N VAL A 48 -13.03 2.79 -40.83
CA VAL A 48 -12.18 3.47 -41.82
C VAL A 48 -10.94 4.08 -41.16
N SER A 49 -11.11 4.70 -40.01
CA SER A 49 -10.01 5.24 -39.18
C SER A 49 -9.03 4.12 -38.77
N THR A 50 -9.57 3.00 -38.34
CA THR A 50 -8.79 1.83 -37.93
C THR A 50 -8.00 1.24 -39.09
N ALA A 51 -8.60 1.12 -40.26
CA ALA A 51 -7.92 0.59 -41.47
C ALA A 51 -6.81 1.50 -41.98
N VAL A 52 -7.02 2.83 -41.97
CA VAL A 52 -6.01 3.81 -42.37
C VAL A 52 -4.85 3.86 -41.36
N HIS A 53 -5.12 3.83 -40.07
CA HIS A 53 -4.10 3.77 -39.03
C HIS A 53 -3.25 2.49 -39.14
N HIS A 54 -3.91 1.35 -39.42
CA HIS A 54 -3.19 0.08 -39.61
C HIS A 54 -2.29 0.12 -40.85
N ALA A 55 -2.77 0.69 -41.97
CA ALA A 55 -1.99 0.83 -43.21
C ALA A 55 -0.80 1.79 -43.08
N LEU A 56 -0.92 2.82 -42.23
CA LEU A 56 0.13 3.81 -41.98
C LEU A 56 1.03 3.45 -40.81
N GLY A 57 0.80 2.30 -40.13
CA GLY A 57 1.56 1.88 -38.96
C GLY A 57 1.37 2.79 -37.72
N VAL A 58 0.32 3.63 -37.72
CA VAL A 58 0.01 4.54 -36.62
C VAL A 58 -0.84 3.79 -35.58
N LYS A 59 -0.33 3.63 -34.36
CA LYS A 59 -1.03 2.97 -33.27
C LYS A 59 -2.29 3.76 -32.88
N THR A 60 -3.42 3.09 -32.78
CA THR A 60 -4.66 3.67 -32.26
C THR A 60 -4.51 4.05 -30.78
N GLN A 61 -5.36 4.94 -30.27
CA GLN A 61 -5.33 5.31 -28.85
C GLN A 61 -5.51 4.09 -27.93
N ALA A 62 -6.37 3.15 -28.32
CA ALA A 62 -6.55 1.89 -27.58
C ALA A 62 -5.26 1.05 -27.56
N GLN A 63 -4.53 0.96 -28.68
CA GLN A 63 -3.24 0.26 -28.75
C GLN A 63 -2.17 0.98 -27.91
N LYS A 64 -2.11 2.31 -27.95
CA LYS A 64 -1.19 3.09 -27.10
C LYS A 64 -1.47 2.87 -25.60
N THR A 65 -2.76 2.83 -25.23
CA THR A 65 -3.15 2.55 -23.85
C THR A 65 -2.81 1.11 -23.45
N ALA A 66 -3.04 0.13 -24.33
CA ALA A 66 -2.68 -1.26 -24.07
C ALA A 66 -1.16 -1.45 -23.96
N ASP A 67 -0.38 -0.81 -24.82
CA ASP A 67 1.09 -0.84 -24.74
C ASP A 67 1.59 -0.18 -23.44
N ALA A 68 1.05 0.99 -23.06
CA ALA A 68 1.39 1.67 -21.83
C ALA A 68 1.03 0.82 -20.59
N THR A 69 -0.11 0.13 -20.62
CA THR A 69 -0.51 -0.80 -19.54
C THR A 69 0.43 -2.01 -19.47
N ALA A 70 0.83 -2.56 -20.63
CA ALA A 70 1.77 -3.67 -20.68
C ALA A 70 3.18 -3.27 -20.20
N ASP A 71 3.62 -2.05 -20.53
CA ASP A 71 4.90 -1.52 -20.07
C ASP A 71 4.86 -1.17 -18.58
N ALA A 72 3.76 -0.65 -18.06
CA ALA A 72 3.54 -0.44 -16.63
C ALA A 72 3.58 -1.78 -15.87
N ALA A 73 2.94 -2.84 -16.40
CA ALA A 73 2.99 -4.17 -15.80
C ALA A 73 4.41 -4.76 -15.80
N LYS A 74 5.19 -4.56 -16.88
CA LYS A 74 6.60 -4.97 -16.91
C LYS A 74 7.47 -4.20 -15.92
N LEU A 75 7.24 -2.90 -15.77
CA LEU A 75 7.92 -2.07 -14.78
C LEU A 75 7.57 -2.53 -13.36
N GLN A 76 6.30 -2.78 -13.10
CA GLN A 76 5.82 -3.30 -11.83
C GLN A 76 6.47 -4.66 -11.48
N ALA A 77 6.56 -5.57 -12.45
CA ALA A 77 7.23 -6.85 -12.26
C ALA A 77 8.74 -6.68 -11.94
N LYS A 78 9.41 -5.72 -12.62
CA LYS A 78 10.83 -5.40 -12.34
C LYS A 78 11.00 -4.79 -10.96
N LEU A 79 10.10 -3.92 -10.54
CA LEU A 79 10.06 -3.29 -9.21
C LEU A 79 9.93 -4.38 -8.14
N THR A 80 8.94 -5.25 -8.27
CA THR A 80 8.72 -6.38 -7.37
C THR A 80 9.95 -7.30 -7.27
N ALA A 81 10.55 -7.65 -8.41
CA ALA A 81 11.77 -8.46 -8.42
C ALA A 81 12.96 -7.76 -7.74
N ALA A 82 13.09 -6.44 -7.89
CA ALA A 82 14.11 -5.64 -7.22
C ALA A 82 13.88 -5.59 -5.70
N GLN A 83 12.66 -5.40 -5.25
CA GLN A 83 12.27 -5.44 -3.84
C GLN A 83 12.57 -6.80 -3.21
N HIS A 84 12.19 -7.92 -3.84
CA HIS A 84 12.54 -9.25 -3.36
C HIS A 84 14.05 -9.47 -3.25
N ARG A 85 14.82 -8.90 -4.18
CA ARG A 85 16.27 -8.99 -4.11
C ARG A 85 16.85 -8.19 -2.93
N ILE A 86 16.29 -7.01 -2.67
CA ILE A 86 16.65 -6.18 -1.51
C ILE A 86 16.40 -6.97 -0.22
N TRP A 87 15.21 -7.50 -0.01
CA TRP A 87 14.87 -8.29 1.18
C TRP A 87 15.75 -9.50 1.40
N LYS A 88 16.08 -10.22 0.30
CA LYS A 88 17.02 -11.32 0.38
C LYS A 88 18.41 -10.88 0.82
N LEU A 89 18.87 -9.72 0.33
CA LEU A 89 20.15 -9.14 0.71
C LEU A 89 20.14 -8.61 2.15
N GLU A 90 19.04 -8.00 2.57
CA GLU A 90 18.84 -7.55 3.96
C GLU A 90 18.83 -8.72 4.94
N GLY A 91 18.11 -9.79 4.64
CA GLY A 91 18.14 -11.02 5.43
C GLY A 91 19.54 -11.65 5.51
N GLN A 92 20.32 -11.61 4.42
CA GLN A 92 21.70 -12.09 4.38
C GLN A 92 22.64 -11.16 5.19
N LEU A 93 22.44 -9.85 5.12
CA LEU A 93 23.18 -8.86 5.90
C LEU A 93 22.91 -9.04 7.40
N GLN A 94 21.66 -9.19 7.79
CA GLN A 94 21.25 -9.42 9.17
C GLN A 94 21.83 -10.72 9.72
N SER A 95 21.80 -11.80 8.93
CA SER A 95 22.39 -13.09 9.28
C SER A 95 23.93 -13.02 9.37
N ALA A 96 24.57 -12.17 8.54
CA ALA A 96 26.03 -11.95 8.59
C ALA A 96 26.44 -11.09 9.81
N ASN A 97 25.65 -10.10 10.21
CA ASN A 97 25.88 -9.30 11.42
C ASN A 97 25.81 -10.15 12.70
N ALA A 98 24.92 -11.13 12.75
CA ALA A 98 24.73 -12.00 13.91
C ALA A 98 25.89 -12.97 14.20
N SER A 99 26.86 -13.10 13.31
CA SER A 99 27.89 -14.16 13.38
C SER A 99 29.33 -13.70 13.63
N GLY A 100 29.56 -12.45 14.07
CA GLY A 100 30.84 -11.99 14.65
C GLY A 100 31.92 -11.52 13.66
N ALA A 101 32.98 -10.94 14.19
CA ALA A 101 34.00 -10.10 13.52
C ALA A 101 34.80 -10.73 12.35
N SER A 102 34.77 -12.04 12.13
CA SER A 102 35.47 -12.70 11.01
C SER A 102 34.83 -12.57 9.64
N ARG A 103 33.75 -11.80 9.51
CA ARG A 103 32.95 -11.66 8.29
C ARG A 103 32.81 -10.22 7.77
N ALA A 104 33.67 -9.31 8.22
CA ALA A 104 33.63 -7.89 7.82
C ALA A 104 33.66 -7.68 6.28
N GLU A 105 34.43 -8.48 5.54
CA GLU A 105 34.48 -8.40 4.08
C GLU A 105 33.16 -8.83 3.41
N ARG A 106 32.50 -9.85 3.96
CA ARG A 106 31.21 -10.32 3.45
C ARG A 106 30.08 -9.31 3.74
N LEU A 107 30.12 -8.66 4.90
CA LEU A 107 29.24 -7.57 5.26
C LEU A 107 29.40 -6.37 4.33
N ALA A 108 30.63 -5.94 4.08
CA ALA A 108 30.91 -4.85 3.14
C ALA A 108 30.41 -5.15 1.72
N SER A 109 30.58 -6.38 1.26
CA SER A 109 30.08 -6.82 -0.04
C SER A 109 28.54 -6.80 -0.11
N LEU A 110 27.85 -7.29 0.92
CA LEU A 110 26.38 -7.29 1.00
C LEU A 110 25.82 -5.87 1.08
N GLN A 111 26.46 -4.97 1.84
CA GLN A 111 26.09 -3.57 1.92
C GLN A 111 26.23 -2.86 0.56
N ALA A 112 27.33 -3.13 -0.17
CA ALA A 112 27.51 -2.59 -1.52
C ALA A 112 26.45 -3.09 -2.51
N GLN A 113 26.08 -4.37 -2.43
CA GLN A 113 25.02 -4.95 -3.26
C GLN A 113 23.64 -4.36 -2.93
N LEU A 114 23.35 -4.16 -1.64
CA LEU A 114 22.12 -3.52 -1.16
C LEU A 114 22.02 -2.08 -1.66
N LYS A 115 23.08 -1.29 -1.51
CA LYS A 115 23.15 0.09 -2.03
C LYS A 115 22.88 0.14 -3.55
N THR A 116 23.43 -0.81 -4.31
CA THR A 116 23.21 -0.91 -5.75
C THR A 116 21.77 -1.31 -6.08
N ALA A 117 21.16 -2.17 -5.27
CA ALA A 117 19.78 -2.60 -5.44
C ALA A 117 18.80 -1.43 -5.16
N TYR A 118 19.02 -0.64 -4.10
CA TYR A 118 18.24 0.56 -3.81
C TYR A 118 18.37 1.64 -4.90
N ALA A 119 19.58 1.85 -5.44
CA ALA A 119 19.78 2.78 -6.55
C ALA A 119 18.99 2.37 -7.81
N LYS A 120 18.93 1.05 -8.10
CA LYS A 120 18.13 0.52 -9.22
C LYS A 120 16.62 0.63 -8.95
N LEU A 121 16.20 0.47 -7.71
CA LEU A 121 14.81 0.66 -7.30
C LEU A 121 14.38 2.12 -7.52
N GLY A 122 15.15 3.09 -7.02
CA GLY A 122 14.86 4.51 -7.20
C GLY A 122 14.83 4.96 -8.67
N THR A 123 15.68 4.36 -9.53
CA THR A 123 15.60 4.62 -10.98
C THR A 123 14.36 4.00 -11.63
N ALA A 124 13.91 2.85 -11.16
CA ALA A 124 12.69 2.20 -11.66
C ALA A 124 11.43 2.96 -11.19
N GLU A 125 11.41 3.45 -9.97
CA GLU A 125 10.32 4.29 -9.41
C GLU A 125 10.24 5.64 -10.13
N SER A 126 11.39 6.29 -10.40
CA SER A 126 11.44 7.54 -11.17
C SER A 126 10.96 7.36 -12.62
N ALA A 127 11.25 6.21 -13.24
CA ALA A 127 10.77 5.89 -14.57
C ALA A 127 9.25 5.57 -14.59
N ALA A 128 8.71 5.02 -13.50
CA ALA A 128 7.27 4.75 -13.35
C ALA A 128 6.47 6.04 -13.10
N SER A 129 7.03 7.01 -12.37
CA SER A 129 6.39 8.30 -12.07
C SER A 129 6.54 9.33 -13.19
N GLY A 130 7.54 9.20 -14.08
CA GLY A 130 7.82 10.13 -15.19
C GLY A 130 6.91 9.97 -16.42
N GLY A 131 5.94 9.07 -16.41
CA GLY A 131 5.05 8.77 -17.54
C GLY A 131 3.91 9.75 -17.81
N THR A 132 3.80 10.84 -17.06
CA THR A 132 2.74 11.85 -17.23
C THR A 132 3.29 13.27 -17.28
N THR A 133 4.07 13.60 -18.31
CA THR A 133 4.27 15.00 -18.68
C THR A 133 4.19 15.17 -20.19
N THR A 134 3.27 16.00 -20.59
CA THR A 134 2.96 16.50 -21.93
C THR A 134 4.20 16.94 -22.69
N ALA A 135 4.30 16.45 -23.92
CA ALA A 135 5.28 16.91 -24.89
C ALA A 135 5.06 18.38 -25.25
N SER A 136 6.07 19.21 -25.02
CA SER A 136 6.32 20.45 -25.77
C SER A 136 7.73 20.39 -26.30
N GLY A 137 7.82 20.51 -27.63
CA GLY A 137 9.05 20.27 -28.38
C GLY A 137 10.13 21.32 -28.22
N SER A 138 11.35 20.90 -28.50
CA SER A 138 12.34 21.68 -29.23
C SER A 138 13.44 20.76 -29.76
N THR A 139 13.75 20.99 -31.03
CA THR A 139 14.74 20.35 -31.90
C THR A 139 16.17 20.69 -31.54
N SER A 140 17.07 19.73 -31.61
CA SER A 140 18.41 19.79 -32.26
C SER A 140 19.14 18.49 -31.94
N GLY A 141 19.51 17.69 -32.88
CA GLY A 141 20.56 17.60 -33.81
C GLY A 141 21.82 16.98 -33.23
N GLY A 142 22.23 15.76 -33.72
CA GLY A 142 23.57 15.26 -33.44
C GLY A 142 23.76 13.76 -33.67
N SER A 143 24.33 13.43 -34.76
CA SER A 143 24.76 12.19 -35.39
C SER A 143 25.54 11.17 -34.53
N GLY A 144 25.46 9.88 -34.94
CA GLY A 144 26.61 8.96 -34.79
C GLY A 144 26.30 7.49 -34.67
N SER A 145 26.30 6.80 -35.80
CA SER A 145 26.87 5.49 -36.17
C SER A 145 26.59 4.24 -35.39
N ALA A 146 25.88 3.37 -35.99
CA ALA A 146 26.12 2.04 -36.59
C ALA A 146 27.05 1.05 -35.87
N SER A 147 26.55 -0.15 -35.63
CA SER A 147 27.10 -1.37 -36.20
C SER A 147 26.16 -2.56 -35.96
N ALA A 148 25.99 -3.30 -37.03
CA ALA A 148 25.22 -4.50 -37.16
C ALA A 148 26.02 -5.75 -36.79
N SER A 149 25.34 -6.86 -36.46
CA SER A 149 25.63 -8.23 -36.96
C SER A 149 24.51 -9.19 -36.54
N ASN A 150 23.77 -9.67 -37.40
CA ASN A 150 23.65 -10.97 -38.09
C ASN A 150 23.62 -12.23 -37.24
N GLY A 151 22.59 -13.04 -37.53
CA GLY A 151 22.58 -14.50 -37.33
C GLY A 151 21.16 -15.05 -37.18
N SER A 152 20.42 -15.32 -38.25
CA SER A 152 20.10 -16.60 -38.90
C SER A 152 19.60 -17.70 -37.94
N GLY A 153 18.31 -18.12 -38.02
CA GLY A 153 17.75 -19.08 -38.88
C GLY A 153 16.95 -20.12 -38.12
N GLY A 154 15.82 -20.60 -38.64
CA GLY A 154 15.21 -21.82 -38.20
C GLY A 154 13.68 -21.86 -38.23
N SER A 155 13.19 -22.36 -39.35
CA SER A 155 11.80 -22.69 -39.69
C SER A 155 11.17 -23.76 -38.80
N GLY A 156 9.84 -23.75 -38.65
CA GLY A 156 9.10 -24.94 -38.24
C GLY A 156 7.63 -24.71 -37.93
N ALA A 157 6.82 -24.80 -39.02
CA ALA A 157 5.45 -25.35 -39.07
C ALA A 157 4.43 -25.10 -37.97
N ALA A 158 3.31 -24.49 -38.40
CA ALA A 158 1.96 -24.65 -37.82
C ALA A 158 1.39 -26.05 -38.19
N PRO A 159 0.36 -26.54 -37.45
CA PRO A 159 -1.00 -26.29 -37.96
C PRO A 159 -2.14 -26.09 -36.91
N ALA A 160 -3.10 -25.32 -37.37
CA ALA A 160 -4.56 -25.52 -37.36
C ALA A 160 -5.35 -25.63 -36.07
N ALA A 161 -6.15 -24.61 -35.85
CA ALA A 161 -7.61 -24.59 -35.82
C ALA A 161 -8.36 -25.03 -34.55
N ALA A 162 -9.25 -24.13 -34.20
CA ALA A 162 -10.62 -24.25 -33.68
C ALA A 162 -10.83 -23.97 -32.19
N GLY A 163 -11.71 -23.03 -31.94
CA GLY A 163 -12.34 -22.83 -30.63
C GLY A 163 -12.55 -21.38 -30.30
N ASN A 164 -13.66 -20.82 -30.77
CA ASN A 164 -14.18 -19.53 -30.35
C ASN A 164 -14.57 -19.60 -28.88
N PRO A 165 -13.94 -18.91 -27.95
CA PRO A 165 -14.50 -18.79 -26.60
C PRO A 165 -15.50 -17.65 -26.58
N ALA A 166 -16.65 -17.96 -26.02
CA ALA A 166 -17.74 -17.06 -25.75
C ALA A 166 -17.25 -15.75 -25.10
N LYS A 167 -17.79 -14.65 -25.64
CA LYS A 167 -17.62 -13.30 -25.14
C LYS A 167 -18.17 -13.23 -23.71
N ALA A 168 -17.29 -13.33 -22.70
CA ALA A 168 -17.66 -12.97 -21.35
C ALA A 168 -17.99 -11.48 -21.34
N SER A 169 -19.24 -11.14 -21.13
CA SER A 169 -19.69 -9.78 -20.82
C SER A 169 -19.03 -9.36 -19.51
N SER A 170 -17.94 -8.64 -19.58
CA SER A 170 -17.47 -7.86 -18.45
C SER A 170 -18.46 -6.71 -18.26
N THR A 171 -19.38 -6.89 -17.35
CA THR A 171 -20.08 -5.77 -16.72
C THR A 171 -19.02 -4.93 -16.03
N SER A 172 -18.58 -3.87 -16.66
CA SER A 172 -17.81 -2.80 -16.02
C SER A 172 -18.74 -2.16 -14.99
N THR A 173 -18.69 -2.65 -13.76
CA THR A 173 -19.20 -1.91 -12.61
C THR A 173 -18.36 -0.64 -12.51
N ALA A 174 -19.04 0.52 -12.55
CA ALA A 174 -18.38 1.80 -12.27
C ALA A 174 -17.65 1.69 -10.93
N PRO A 175 -16.46 2.31 -10.76
CA PRO A 175 -15.74 2.29 -9.48
C PRO A 175 -16.68 2.76 -8.38
N VAL A 176 -16.87 1.95 -7.36
CA VAL A 176 -17.62 2.35 -6.17
C VAL A 176 -16.85 3.53 -5.55
N ALA A 177 -17.52 4.67 -5.42
CA ALA A 177 -16.91 5.82 -4.76
C ALA A 177 -16.55 5.45 -3.32
N ALA A 178 -15.37 5.84 -2.86
CA ALA A 178 -15.02 5.67 -1.45
C ALA A 178 -16.04 6.39 -0.55
N PRO A 179 -16.41 5.82 0.60
CA PRO A 179 -17.28 6.50 1.56
C PRO A 179 -16.59 7.74 2.12
N THR A 180 -17.36 8.65 2.70
CA THR A 180 -16.82 9.78 3.47
C THR A 180 -16.31 9.31 4.83
N LYS A 181 -15.42 10.09 5.49
CA LYS A 181 -15.01 9.83 6.89
C LYS A 181 -16.22 9.65 7.81
N ALA A 182 -17.27 10.46 7.65
CA ALA A 182 -18.47 10.37 8.48
C ALA A 182 -19.20 9.04 8.30
N GLU A 183 -19.31 8.54 7.08
CA GLU A 183 -19.90 7.23 6.79
C GLU A 183 -19.07 6.09 7.36
N VAL A 184 -17.72 6.16 7.25
CA VAL A 184 -16.82 5.18 7.87
C VAL A 184 -16.98 5.15 9.40
N LEU A 185 -17.06 6.32 10.05
CA LEU A 185 -17.25 6.40 11.50
C LEU A 185 -18.64 5.95 11.97
N ALA A 186 -19.65 6.12 11.13
CA ALA A 186 -21.03 5.72 11.40
C ALA A 186 -21.29 4.22 11.15
N GLN A 187 -20.36 3.50 10.51
CA GLN A 187 -20.54 2.08 10.21
C GLN A 187 -20.78 1.29 11.51
N THR A 188 -21.78 0.43 11.48
CA THR A 188 -22.18 -0.43 12.60
C THR A 188 -21.65 -1.85 12.47
N SER A 189 -21.46 -2.32 11.22
CA SER A 189 -20.80 -3.60 10.98
C SER A 189 -19.31 -3.52 11.31
N ARG A 190 -18.74 -4.64 11.71
CA ARG A 190 -17.34 -4.70 12.14
C ARG A 190 -16.38 -4.72 10.97
N TRP A 191 -15.22 -4.13 11.20
CA TRP A 191 -14.07 -4.19 10.30
C TRP A 191 -13.30 -5.50 10.51
N PHE A 192 -12.89 -6.10 9.39
CA PHE A 192 -11.91 -7.15 9.39
C PHE A 192 -10.77 -6.77 8.43
N GLY A 193 -9.57 -6.62 8.97
CA GLY A 193 -8.38 -6.23 8.24
C GLY A 193 -7.27 -7.27 8.29
N LEU A 194 -6.37 -7.16 7.32
CA LEU A 194 -5.10 -7.89 7.31
C LEU A 194 -3.94 -6.93 7.14
N TYR A 195 -2.81 -7.25 7.76
CA TYR A 195 -1.49 -6.85 7.34
C TYR A 195 -0.86 -8.00 6.58
N THR A 196 -0.44 -7.79 5.34
CA THR A 196 0.31 -8.75 4.54
C THR A 196 1.48 -8.07 3.88
N ASP A 197 2.53 -8.82 3.60
CA ASP A 197 3.86 -8.35 3.19
C ASP A 197 3.87 -7.25 2.11
N GLN A 198 2.90 -7.17 1.23
CA GLN A 198 2.91 -6.21 0.13
C GLN A 198 1.62 -5.43 -0.05
N SER A 199 0.60 -5.67 0.79
CA SER A 199 -0.62 -4.89 0.70
C SER A 199 -0.35 -3.43 1.11
N PRO A 200 -1.00 -2.44 0.50
CA PRO A 200 -1.96 -2.50 -0.60
C PRO A 200 -1.33 -2.41 -2.01
N PHE A 201 0.00 -2.59 -2.14
CA PHE A 201 0.71 -2.44 -3.43
C PHE A 201 0.64 -3.72 -4.27
N ASN A 202 0.58 -4.87 -3.61
CA ASN A 202 0.34 -6.17 -4.21
C ASN A 202 -0.64 -6.96 -3.33
N TRP A 203 -1.75 -7.38 -3.93
CA TRP A 203 -2.82 -8.07 -3.23
C TRP A 203 -2.68 -9.61 -3.21
N ALA A 204 -1.65 -10.19 -3.83
CA ALA A 204 -1.56 -11.63 -4.05
C ALA A 204 -1.68 -12.44 -2.74
N THR A 205 -0.88 -12.13 -1.71
CA THR A 205 -0.96 -12.79 -0.40
C THR A 205 -2.28 -12.48 0.31
N TYR A 206 -2.73 -11.25 0.23
CA TYR A 206 -3.98 -10.79 0.83
C TYR A 206 -5.20 -11.54 0.26
N ASP A 207 -5.27 -11.65 -1.08
CA ASP A 207 -6.37 -12.30 -1.77
C ASP A 207 -6.28 -13.84 -1.66
N ASP A 208 -5.06 -14.39 -1.55
CA ASP A 208 -4.86 -15.81 -1.25
C ASP A 208 -5.42 -16.17 0.14
N THR A 209 -5.12 -15.36 1.16
CA THR A 209 -5.70 -15.53 2.50
C THR A 209 -7.22 -15.36 2.46
N ALA A 210 -7.75 -14.34 1.78
CA ALA A 210 -9.19 -14.13 1.62
C ALA A 210 -9.87 -15.37 0.99
N THR A 211 -9.25 -15.95 -0.03
CA THR A 211 -9.73 -17.18 -0.70
C THR A 211 -9.72 -18.37 0.25
N LYS A 212 -8.65 -18.57 1.02
CA LYS A 212 -8.54 -19.67 1.99
C LYS A 212 -9.59 -19.62 3.09
N ILE A 213 -9.86 -18.41 3.60
CA ILE A 213 -10.88 -18.22 4.64
C ILE A 213 -12.33 -18.12 4.08
N GLY A 214 -12.48 -17.90 2.77
CA GLY A 214 -13.76 -17.77 2.08
C GLY A 214 -14.44 -16.40 2.25
N THR A 215 -13.71 -15.37 2.70
CA THR A 215 -14.28 -14.06 3.04
C THR A 215 -13.30 -12.97 2.68
N ALA A 216 -13.79 -11.90 2.03
CA ALA A 216 -12.97 -10.74 1.69
C ALA A 216 -12.84 -9.78 2.89
N PRO A 217 -11.62 -9.53 3.40
CA PRO A 217 -11.44 -8.51 4.41
C PRO A 217 -11.74 -7.11 3.83
N ASN A 218 -12.30 -6.21 4.65
CA ASN A 218 -12.71 -4.86 4.27
C ASN A 218 -11.79 -3.75 4.83
N MET A 219 -10.62 -4.09 5.38
CA MET A 219 -9.59 -3.15 5.84
C MET A 219 -8.20 -3.69 5.46
N ALA A 220 -7.28 -2.81 5.07
CA ALA A 220 -5.91 -3.17 4.73
C ALA A 220 -4.91 -2.35 5.54
N GLY A 221 -4.12 -3.02 6.38
CA GLY A 221 -3.06 -2.41 7.17
C GLY A 221 -1.75 -2.31 6.39
N TYR A 222 -1.01 -1.22 6.59
CA TYR A 222 0.33 -1.00 6.05
C TYR A 222 1.11 0.04 6.87
N PHE A 223 2.43 0.06 6.69
CA PHE A 223 3.34 0.90 7.47
C PHE A 223 4.02 1.95 6.58
N GLN A 224 4.27 3.14 7.13
CA GLN A 224 5.10 4.19 6.52
C GLN A 224 5.88 4.95 7.59
N GLY A 225 7.16 5.24 7.29
CA GLY A 225 7.99 6.10 8.12
C GLY A 225 7.91 7.58 7.72
N PHE A 226 8.45 8.45 8.57
CA PHE A 226 8.54 9.91 8.34
C PHE A 226 9.54 10.31 7.25
N ASP A 227 10.28 9.37 6.69
CA ASP A 227 11.13 9.55 5.51
C ASP A 227 10.43 9.29 4.17
N GLN A 228 9.12 9.01 4.21
CA GLN A 228 8.32 8.72 3.02
C GLN A 228 7.20 9.76 2.83
N ASP A 229 6.96 10.14 1.58
CA ASP A 229 5.78 10.93 1.21
C ASP A 229 4.49 10.11 1.33
N PHE A 230 3.36 10.80 1.52
CA PHE A 230 2.05 10.15 1.54
C PHE A 230 1.79 9.35 0.26
N ARG A 231 1.39 8.11 0.41
CA ARG A 231 1.10 7.19 -0.68
C ARG A 231 -0.40 7.25 -1.03
N ALA A 232 -0.78 8.25 -1.83
CA ALA A 232 -2.15 8.37 -2.34
C ALA A 232 -2.58 7.10 -3.10
N ASP A 233 -1.66 6.47 -3.83
CA ASP A 233 -1.90 5.22 -4.54
C ASP A 233 -2.24 4.06 -3.60
N ALA A 234 -1.69 4.00 -2.38
CA ALA A 234 -2.06 3.00 -1.38
C ALA A 234 -3.53 3.14 -0.96
N VAL A 235 -3.97 4.38 -0.69
CA VAL A 235 -5.35 4.68 -0.31
C VAL A 235 -6.31 4.39 -1.46
N GLN A 236 -5.99 4.85 -2.67
CA GLN A 236 -6.81 4.63 -3.86
C GLN A 236 -6.95 3.14 -4.20
N ARG A 237 -5.86 2.35 -4.10
CA ARG A 237 -5.88 0.90 -4.32
C ARG A 237 -6.72 0.18 -3.27
N SER A 238 -6.66 0.60 -2.03
CA SER A 238 -7.45 0.01 -0.95
C SER A 238 -8.95 0.22 -1.22
N TRP A 239 -9.37 1.47 -1.47
CA TRP A 239 -10.77 1.77 -1.75
C TRP A 239 -11.27 1.19 -3.07
N ALA A 240 -10.44 1.09 -4.09
CA ALA A 240 -10.78 0.39 -5.33
C ALA A 240 -11.13 -1.10 -5.13
N ASN A 241 -10.70 -1.67 -4.01
CA ASN A 241 -11.02 -3.04 -3.58
C ASN A 241 -12.02 -3.08 -2.40
N GLY A 242 -12.69 -1.96 -2.07
CA GLY A 242 -13.64 -1.89 -0.96
C GLY A 242 -13.01 -2.07 0.42
N ARG A 243 -11.73 -1.71 0.58
CA ARG A 243 -10.94 -1.91 1.81
C ARG A 243 -10.58 -0.56 2.42
N LEU A 244 -10.92 -0.32 3.67
CA LEU A 244 -10.46 0.84 4.43
C LEU A 244 -8.93 0.78 4.58
N PRO A 245 -8.17 1.76 4.06
CA PRO A 245 -6.73 1.82 4.30
C PRO A 245 -6.45 2.19 5.75
N MET A 246 -5.66 1.38 6.46
CA MET A 246 -5.18 1.69 7.80
C MET A 246 -3.66 1.84 7.77
N LEU A 247 -3.22 3.10 7.73
CA LEU A 247 -1.83 3.49 7.76
C LEU A 247 -1.30 3.48 9.19
N THR A 248 -0.30 2.68 9.48
CA THR A 248 0.57 2.86 10.65
C THR A 248 1.66 3.84 10.25
N TRP A 249 1.58 5.06 10.78
CA TRP A 249 2.49 6.15 10.45
C TRP A 249 3.46 6.40 11.59
N GLU A 250 4.72 6.17 11.34
CA GLU A 250 5.78 6.06 12.35
C GLU A 250 6.74 7.23 12.26
N SER A 251 6.98 7.94 13.37
CA SER A 251 7.96 9.02 13.44
C SER A 251 9.40 8.46 13.55
N GLN A 252 9.77 7.66 12.55
CA GLN A 252 11.09 7.08 12.32
C GLN A 252 11.30 6.81 10.83
N PRO A 253 12.53 6.50 10.36
CA PRO A 253 12.73 6.02 9.01
C PRO A 253 11.98 4.70 8.76
N ASN A 254 11.37 4.54 7.60
CA ASN A 254 10.65 3.31 7.23
C ASN A 254 11.52 2.03 7.28
N ALA A 255 12.82 2.20 7.11
CA ALA A 255 13.79 1.10 7.22
C ALA A 255 14.26 0.84 8.66
N ALA A 256 13.81 1.62 9.64
CA ALA A 256 14.14 1.38 11.04
C ALA A 256 13.45 0.10 11.51
N GLY A 257 14.20 -0.77 12.16
CA GLY A 257 13.63 -2.00 12.73
C GLY A 257 12.87 -1.72 14.03
N ASN A 258 12.00 -2.64 14.39
CA ASN A 258 11.46 -2.69 15.75
C ASN A 258 12.61 -2.85 16.75
N ASN A 259 12.49 -2.29 17.92
CA ASN A 259 13.54 -2.25 18.95
C ASN A 259 14.79 -1.40 18.58
N ALA A 260 14.56 -0.29 17.89
CA ALA A 260 15.56 0.73 17.59
C ALA A 260 15.12 2.09 18.16
N PRO A 261 15.00 2.22 19.50
CA PRO A 261 14.44 3.43 20.12
C PRO A 261 15.35 4.67 20.00
N ASP A 262 16.65 4.48 19.72
CA ASP A 262 17.61 5.58 19.63
C ASP A 262 17.63 6.20 18.23
N GLN A 263 16.64 7.03 17.95
CA GLN A 263 16.45 7.78 16.71
C GLN A 263 16.40 9.29 17.01
N SER A 264 17.50 9.86 17.51
CA SER A 264 17.51 11.24 18.04
C SER A 264 17.02 12.31 17.05
N ALA A 265 17.22 12.09 15.74
CA ALA A 265 16.67 12.97 14.70
C ALA A 265 15.14 13.01 14.69
N TYR A 266 14.49 11.93 15.13
CA TYR A 266 13.03 11.74 15.16
C TYR A 266 12.46 11.83 16.59
N SER A 267 13.16 12.52 17.51
CA SER A 267 12.65 12.70 18.87
C SER A 267 11.35 13.50 18.89
N LEU A 268 10.49 13.22 19.86
CA LEU A 268 9.24 13.97 20.06
C LEU A 268 9.49 15.47 20.22
N SER A 269 10.61 15.85 20.84
CA SER A 269 10.98 17.26 20.98
C SER A 269 11.22 17.95 19.63
N ASN A 270 11.76 17.24 18.63
CA ASN A 270 11.96 17.80 17.29
C ASN A 270 10.63 17.98 16.56
N ILE A 271 9.68 17.07 16.73
CA ILE A 271 8.32 17.22 16.20
C ILE A 271 7.63 18.44 16.84
N ILE A 272 7.66 18.55 18.18
CA ILE A 272 7.02 19.65 18.91
C ILE A 272 7.62 21.01 18.55
N LYS A 273 8.93 21.09 18.30
CA LYS A 273 9.59 22.35 17.89
C LYS A 273 9.26 22.78 16.46
N GLY A 274 8.68 21.89 15.65
CA GLY A 274 8.33 22.15 14.27
C GLY A 274 9.41 21.78 13.25
N ASP A 275 10.44 21.02 13.64
CA ASP A 275 11.49 20.59 12.71
C ASP A 275 10.91 19.74 11.55
N PHE A 276 9.73 19.13 11.76
CA PHE A 276 9.00 18.34 10.76
C PHE A 276 7.78 19.04 10.16
N ASP A 277 7.50 20.32 10.49
CA ASP A 277 6.27 21.00 10.07
C ASP A 277 6.10 21.05 8.55
N ALA A 278 7.17 21.32 7.82
CA ALA A 278 7.14 21.34 6.36
C ALA A 278 6.78 19.96 5.77
N TYR A 279 7.33 18.89 6.33
CA TYR A 279 7.03 17.51 5.93
C TYR A 279 5.58 17.15 6.28
N ILE A 280 5.16 17.39 7.52
CA ILE A 280 3.81 17.06 8.00
C ILE A 280 2.75 17.86 7.24
N THR A 281 3.03 19.15 6.93
CA THR A 281 2.12 19.97 6.12
C THR A 281 1.97 19.41 4.72
N LYS A 282 3.08 19.09 4.04
CA LYS A 282 3.06 18.45 2.71
C LYS A 282 2.27 17.13 2.74
N TYR A 283 2.48 16.32 3.78
CA TYR A 283 1.77 15.04 3.95
C TYR A 283 0.26 15.25 4.14
N ALA A 284 -0.14 16.19 4.99
CA ALA A 284 -1.53 16.55 5.22
C ALA A 284 -2.20 17.12 3.96
N GLU A 285 -1.52 17.99 3.22
CA GLU A 285 -2.01 18.50 1.92
C GLU A 285 -2.24 17.37 0.91
N ALA A 286 -1.37 16.37 0.90
CA ALA A 286 -1.52 15.20 0.04
C ALA A 286 -2.69 14.30 0.47
N VAL A 287 -2.93 14.11 1.78
CA VAL A 287 -4.13 13.43 2.31
C VAL A 287 -5.40 14.15 1.85
N LYS A 288 -5.47 15.47 2.05
CA LYS A 288 -6.60 16.29 1.59
C LYS A 288 -6.82 16.21 0.08
N ALA A 289 -5.73 16.32 -0.69
CA ALA A 289 -5.80 16.26 -2.17
C ALA A 289 -6.28 14.90 -2.67
N ASN A 290 -5.98 13.81 -1.95
CA ASN A 290 -6.48 12.48 -2.25
C ASN A 290 -8.01 12.39 -2.05
N GLY A 291 -8.59 13.07 -1.05
CA GLY A 291 -10.03 13.20 -0.81
C GLY A 291 -10.74 11.88 -0.49
N GLN A 292 -10.03 10.89 0.00
CA GLN A 292 -10.57 9.60 0.41
C GLN A 292 -10.14 9.30 1.86
N PRO A 293 -11.02 8.75 2.70
CA PRO A 293 -10.67 8.45 4.08
C PRO A 293 -9.50 7.50 4.23
N VAL A 294 -8.66 7.78 5.21
CA VAL A 294 -7.56 6.92 5.65
C VAL A 294 -7.54 6.87 7.18
N ALA A 295 -7.55 5.67 7.75
CA ALA A 295 -7.31 5.49 9.17
C ALA A 295 -5.80 5.63 9.43
N ILE A 296 -5.41 6.56 10.29
CA ILE A 296 -4.01 6.86 10.63
C ILE A 296 -3.75 6.42 12.06
N ARG A 297 -3.00 5.34 12.22
CA ARG A 297 -2.47 4.84 13.48
C ARG A 297 -1.09 5.47 13.69
N PHE A 298 -1.08 6.70 14.19
CA PHE A 298 0.15 7.47 14.38
C PHE A 298 0.89 7.03 15.64
N ASP A 299 2.20 6.80 15.53
CA ASP A 299 3.10 6.49 16.65
C ASP A 299 2.47 5.50 17.66
N HIS A 300 2.12 4.33 17.16
CA HIS A 300 1.47 3.26 17.92
C HIS A 300 2.36 2.68 19.02
N GLU A 301 1.77 1.91 19.93
CA GLU A 301 2.49 1.22 21.03
C GLU A 301 3.37 2.14 21.89
N MET A 302 3.00 3.41 21.98
CA MET A 302 3.70 4.47 22.69
C MET A 302 3.93 4.20 24.17
N ASN A 303 3.17 3.28 24.74
CA ASN A 303 3.26 2.87 26.13
C ASN A 303 4.37 1.82 26.38
N GLY A 304 5.05 1.36 25.32
CA GLY A 304 6.24 0.52 25.40
C GLY A 304 7.53 1.30 25.68
N ASN A 305 8.69 0.71 25.29
CA ASN A 305 9.99 1.34 25.35
C ASN A 305 10.87 0.96 24.14
N TRP A 306 10.27 0.39 23.10
CA TRP A 306 11.00 -0.14 21.95
C TRP A 306 10.92 0.77 20.70
N TYR A 307 10.11 1.78 20.72
CA TYR A 307 9.98 2.75 19.64
C TYR A 307 10.53 4.14 20.03
N PRO A 308 11.06 4.93 19.09
CA PRO A 308 11.65 6.24 19.36
C PRO A 308 10.67 7.28 19.90
N TRP A 309 9.37 7.10 19.73
CA TRP A 309 8.31 7.96 20.26
C TRP A 309 7.82 7.57 21.67
N SER A 310 8.35 6.51 22.26
CA SER A 310 8.01 6.17 23.64
C SER A 310 8.63 7.16 24.62
N GLU A 311 7.90 7.49 25.69
CA GLU A 311 8.43 8.33 26.77
C GLU A 311 9.44 7.55 27.61
N GLY A 312 10.54 8.20 27.99
CA GLY A 312 11.64 7.57 28.72
C GLY A 312 12.76 6.98 27.87
N VAL A 313 12.60 6.97 26.52
CA VAL A 313 13.66 6.60 25.57
C VAL A 313 13.89 7.76 24.59
N ASN A 314 14.95 7.70 23.78
CA ASN A 314 15.27 8.69 22.74
C ASN A 314 15.31 10.16 23.26
N GLY A 315 15.56 10.36 24.55
CA GLY A 315 15.52 11.67 25.20
C GLY A 315 14.10 12.23 25.42
N ASN A 316 13.07 11.47 25.16
CA ASN A 316 11.69 11.91 25.35
C ASN A 316 11.31 11.94 26.84
N THR A 317 10.63 13.00 27.23
CA THR A 317 10.17 13.22 28.60
C THR A 317 8.64 13.10 28.69
N ARG A 318 8.14 12.98 29.90
CA ARG A 318 6.71 12.79 30.16
C ARG A 318 5.87 13.95 29.61
N GLY A 319 4.78 13.62 28.90
CA GLY A 319 3.86 14.57 28.25
C GLY A 319 4.26 14.93 26.81
N GLN A 320 5.44 14.58 26.36
CA GLN A 320 5.87 14.90 24.99
C GLN A 320 5.13 14.10 23.93
N TYR A 321 4.75 12.84 24.20
CA TYR A 321 3.96 12.06 23.25
C TYR A 321 2.62 12.77 22.94
N VAL A 322 1.90 13.18 23.96
CA VAL A 322 0.62 13.90 23.79
C VAL A 322 0.83 15.23 23.05
N ALA A 323 1.89 15.97 23.41
CA ALA A 323 2.21 17.24 22.76
C ALA A 323 2.53 17.08 21.27
N ALA A 324 3.31 16.06 20.91
CA ALA A 324 3.65 15.74 19.51
C ALA A 324 2.40 15.31 18.73
N TRP A 325 1.58 14.42 19.28
CA TRP A 325 0.31 14.02 18.68
C TRP A 325 -0.58 15.22 18.35
N GLN A 326 -0.80 16.08 19.35
CA GLN A 326 -1.64 17.27 19.20
C GLN A 326 -1.04 18.26 18.20
N HIS A 327 0.28 18.36 18.11
CA HIS A 327 0.98 19.21 17.15
C HIS A 327 0.72 18.71 15.72
N VAL A 328 0.93 17.43 15.45
CA VAL A 328 0.66 16.81 14.15
C VAL A 328 -0.82 16.97 13.78
N TRP A 329 -1.73 16.65 14.69
CA TRP A 329 -3.16 16.78 14.47
C TRP A 329 -3.58 18.24 14.12
N LYS A 330 -2.97 19.24 14.76
CA LYS A 330 -3.24 20.66 14.46
C LYS A 330 -2.82 21.06 13.05
N ILE A 331 -1.71 20.52 12.55
CA ILE A 331 -1.28 20.77 11.16
C ILE A 331 -2.32 20.18 10.19
N PHE A 332 -2.81 18.97 10.45
CA PHE A 332 -3.89 18.36 9.66
C PHE A 332 -5.20 19.17 9.74
N GLN A 333 -5.49 19.74 10.90
CA GLN A 333 -6.66 20.60 11.06
C GLN A 333 -6.52 21.91 10.27
N THR A 334 -5.35 22.52 10.31
CA THR A 334 -5.08 23.79 9.61
C THR A 334 -5.12 23.62 8.09
N THR A 335 -4.60 22.51 7.57
CA THR A 335 -4.66 22.17 6.14
C THR A 335 -6.05 21.73 5.69
N GLY A 336 -6.90 21.28 6.62
CA GLY A 336 -8.22 20.70 6.35
C GLY A 336 -8.18 19.19 6.10
N ALA A 337 -7.03 18.53 6.26
CA ALA A 337 -6.85 17.08 6.03
C ALA A 337 -7.62 16.20 7.03
N ASN A 338 -8.00 16.75 8.20
CA ASN A 338 -8.81 16.03 9.19
C ASN A 338 -10.22 15.66 8.68
N ALA A 339 -10.66 16.22 7.55
CA ALA A 339 -11.88 15.79 6.87
C ALA A 339 -11.78 14.34 6.37
N ASP A 340 -10.56 13.87 6.04
CA ASP A 340 -10.32 12.54 5.48
C ASP A 340 -9.45 11.64 6.39
N ALA A 341 -8.78 12.19 7.40
CA ALA A 341 -7.97 11.44 8.35
C ALA A 341 -8.81 10.92 9.53
N ILE A 342 -8.81 9.60 9.76
CA ILE A 342 -9.42 8.94 10.93
C ILE A 342 -8.29 8.60 11.90
N TRP A 343 -8.23 9.28 13.03
CA TRP A 343 -7.14 9.14 14.00
C TRP A 343 -7.36 7.96 14.94
N VAL A 344 -6.42 7.01 14.93
CA VAL A 344 -6.45 5.78 15.73
C VAL A 344 -5.33 5.82 16.78
N TRP A 345 -5.68 6.04 18.05
CA TRP A 345 -4.73 5.97 19.15
C TRP A 345 -4.65 4.55 19.67
N ALA A 346 -3.50 3.87 19.52
CA ALA A 346 -3.37 2.44 19.74
C ALA A 346 -2.15 2.07 20.61
N PRO A 347 -2.31 1.97 21.96
CA PRO A 347 -1.28 1.40 22.82
C PRO A 347 -1.08 -0.10 22.60
N SER A 348 0.06 -0.63 23.03
CA SER A 348 0.30 -2.07 23.17
C SER A 348 -0.39 -2.63 24.42
N ARG A 349 -0.58 -3.95 24.44
CA ARG A 349 -1.13 -4.65 25.62
C ARG A 349 -0.33 -4.35 26.88
N VAL A 350 -1.03 -4.03 27.98
CA VAL A 350 -0.40 -3.47 29.18
C VAL A 350 0.29 -4.51 30.07
N ASP A 351 -0.17 -5.75 30.05
CA ASP A 351 0.30 -6.81 30.96
C ASP A 351 1.75 -7.28 30.71
N VAL A 352 2.29 -7.01 29.52
CA VAL A 352 3.66 -7.36 29.12
C VAL A 352 4.64 -6.18 29.18
N LEU A 353 4.17 -5.00 29.52
CA LEU A 353 4.97 -3.77 29.50
C LEU A 353 6.01 -3.72 30.61
N PRO A 354 7.04 -2.86 30.49
CA PRO A 354 8.01 -2.58 31.52
C PRO A 354 7.35 -2.15 32.84
N THR A 355 8.01 -2.47 33.95
CA THR A 355 7.64 -2.03 35.31
C THR A 355 8.68 -1.06 35.84
N GLU A 356 8.44 -0.46 37.00
CA GLU A 356 9.37 0.46 37.67
C GLU A 356 10.75 -0.15 37.93
N SER A 357 10.86 -1.47 37.97
CA SER A 357 12.14 -2.16 38.11
C SER A 357 13.03 -2.07 36.85
N THR A 358 12.44 -1.77 35.70
CA THR A 358 13.12 -1.73 34.40
C THR A 358 13.07 -0.34 33.74
N THR A 359 12.20 0.53 34.20
CA THR A 359 12.00 1.90 33.70
C THR A 359 11.77 2.87 34.84
N ALA A 360 11.75 4.17 34.58
CA ALA A 360 11.41 5.19 35.58
C ALA A 360 9.91 5.15 35.99
N TRP A 361 9.07 4.45 35.21
CA TRP A 361 7.61 4.40 35.43
C TRP A 361 7.08 2.98 35.25
N ASN A 362 5.99 2.67 35.95
CA ASN A 362 5.28 1.42 35.73
C ASN A 362 4.30 1.57 34.57
N HIS A 363 4.70 1.08 33.40
CA HIS A 363 3.94 1.20 32.17
C HIS A 363 2.63 0.39 32.16
N ARG A 364 2.44 -0.51 33.14
CA ARG A 364 1.22 -1.36 33.26
C ARG A 364 0.05 -0.65 33.90
N THR A 365 0.28 0.51 34.51
CA THR A 365 -0.76 1.24 35.24
C THR A 365 -1.69 2.01 34.30
N ILE A 366 -2.94 2.12 34.70
CA ILE A 366 -3.91 2.95 33.98
C ILE A 366 -3.50 4.43 33.95
N ASP A 367 -2.85 4.91 34.99
CA ASP A 367 -2.41 6.31 35.07
C ASP A 367 -1.30 6.60 34.05
N TYR A 368 -0.42 5.64 33.80
CA TYR A 368 0.57 5.77 32.73
C TYR A 368 -0.11 5.77 31.36
N THR A 369 -0.96 4.78 31.07
CA THR A 369 -1.69 4.72 29.79
C THR A 369 -2.53 5.97 29.56
N ARG A 370 -3.23 6.47 30.62
CA ARG A 370 -4.03 7.69 30.57
C ARG A 370 -3.18 8.93 30.29
N SER A 371 -1.96 9.00 30.83
CA SER A 371 -1.05 10.13 30.58
C SER A 371 -0.61 10.25 29.12
N LEU A 372 -0.76 9.18 28.33
CA LEU A 372 -0.44 9.14 26.90
C LEU A 372 -1.66 9.37 26.00
N TYR A 373 -2.87 9.53 26.58
CA TYR A 373 -4.07 9.79 25.79
C TYR A 373 -4.14 11.24 25.33
N PRO A 374 -4.19 11.50 24.00
CA PRO A 374 -4.16 12.88 23.47
C PRO A 374 -5.38 13.75 23.80
N GLY A 375 -6.48 13.09 24.19
CA GLY A 375 -7.77 13.73 24.44
C GLY A 375 -8.81 13.40 23.36
N THR A 376 -10.07 13.40 23.77
CA THR A 376 -11.21 12.94 22.96
C THR A 376 -11.35 13.66 21.61
N GLN A 377 -11.04 14.96 21.54
CA GLN A 377 -11.15 15.75 20.31
C GLN A 377 -10.06 15.44 19.26
N TYR A 378 -8.98 14.74 19.65
CA TYR A 378 -7.85 14.42 18.78
C TYR A 378 -7.85 12.97 18.31
N VAL A 379 -8.84 12.19 18.71
CA VAL A 379 -8.91 10.75 18.47
C VAL A 379 -10.30 10.40 17.95
N ASP A 380 -10.40 9.69 16.83
CA ASP A 380 -11.66 9.17 16.31
C ASP A 380 -11.95 7.78 16.90
N TRP A 381 -10.97 6.86 16.84
CA TRP A 381 -11.03 5.53 17.43
C TRP A 381 -9.88 5.31 18.42
N VAL A 382 -10.14 4.63 19.50
CA VAL A 382 -9.06 4.03 20.27
C VAL A 382 -8.80 2.62 19.75
N GLY A 383 -7.57 2.16 19.87
CA GLY A 383 -7.20 0.82 19.43
C GLY A 383 -6.21 0.19 20.38
N MET A 384 -5.71 -0.97 20.02
CA MET A 384 -4.58 -1.60 20.69
C MET A 384 -3.87 -2.58 19.77
N SER A 385 -2.59 -2.84 20.07
CA SER A 385 -1.86 -4.00 19.56
C SER A 385 -1.86 -5.10 20.62
N GLY A 386 -2.09 -6.34 20.21
CA GLY A 386 -2.08 -7.48 21.12
C GLY A 386 -1.74 -8.79 20.44
N TYR A 387 -0.71 -9.46 20.96
CA TYR A 387 -0.23 -10.73 20.40
C TYR A 387 -0.21 -11.83 21.43
N TYR A 388 -0.70 -13.02 21.04
CA TYR A 388 -0.48 -14.25 21.76
C TYR A 388 0.87 -14.86 21.34
N ARG A 389 1.82 -14.93 22.29
CA ARG A 389 3.21 -15.31 21.99
C ARG A 389 3.75 -16.45 22.80
N SER A 390 3.10 -16.85 23.89
CA SER A 390 3.67 -17.80 24.84
C SER A 390 2.78 -19.00 25.07
N ALA A 391 3.32 -20.19 24.85
CA ALA A 391 2.64 -21.45 25.14
C ALA A 391 2.36 -21.65 26.64
N SER A 392 3.02 -20.88 27.52
CA SER A 392 2.75 -20.90 28.96
C SER A 392 1.57 -20.02 29.40
N SER A 393 1.02 -19.21 28.48
CA SER A 393 -0.16 -18.39 28.69
C SER A 393 -1.40 -19.11 28.18
N ASP A 394 -2.53 -18.90 28.84
CA ASP A 394 -3.80 -19.42 28.34
C ASP A 394 -4.14 -18.76 26.98
N PRO A 395 -4.50 -19.56 25.95
CA PRO A 395 -4.80 -19.06 24.62
C PRO A 395 -6.21 -18.46 24.56
N THR A 396 -6.44 -17.37 25.30
CA THR A 396 -7.75 -16.73 25.38
C THR A 396 -7.70 -15.26 24.98
N PHE A 397 -8.83 -14.75 24.55
CA PHE A 397 -9.05 -13.33 24.29
C PHE A 397 -8.73 -12.49 25.54
N ASP A 398 -9.24 -12.90 26.70
CA ASP A 398 -9.09 -12.14 27.94
C ASP A 398 -7.63 -12.04 28.39
N THR A 399 -6.87 -13.13 28.28
CA THR A 399 -5.42 -13.13 28.58
C THR A 399 -4.66 -12.15 27.68
N THR A 400 -5.08 -11.98 26.41
CA THR A 400 -4.38 -11.11 25.47
C THR A 400 -4.86 -9.66 25.56
N PHE A 401 -6.14 -9.43 25.73
CA PHE A 401 -6.75 -8.10 25.54
C PHE A 401 -7.41 -7.54 26.80
N GLY A 402 -7.87 -8.39 27.73
CA GLY A 402 -8.75 -8.02 28.82
C GLY A 402 -8.25 -6.85 29.67
N ALA A 403 -6.99 -6.91 30.14
CA ALA A 403 -6.42 -5.87 30.98
C ALA A 403 -6.33 -4.52 30.25
N THR A 404 -5.98 -4.52 28.96
CA THR A 404 -5.86 -3.30 28.15
C THR A 404 -7.23 -2.75 27.82
N LEU A 405 -8.17 -3.56 27.40
CA LEU A 405 -9.55 -3.14 27.14
C LEU A 405 -10.21 -2.49 28.35
N GLN A 406 -9.96 -3.04 29.55
CA GLN A 406 -10.43 -2.44 30.79
C GLN A 406 -9.88 -1.01 30.96
N GLN A 407 -8.62 -0.78 30.67
CA GLN A 407 -8.02 0.57 30.76
C GLN A 407 -8.59 1.49 29.67
N LEU A 408 -8.68 1.05 28.42
CA LEU A 408 -9.21 1.85 27.31
C LEU A 408 -10.64 2.33 27.57
N ARG A 409 -11.52 1.43 28.06
CA ARG A 409 -12.91 1.76 28.41
C ARG A 409 -13.03 2.79 29.54
N GLN A 410 -12.04 2.83 30.45
CA GLN A 410 -11.99 3.83 31.51
C GLN A 410 -11.34 5.17 31.07
N ILE A 411 -10.44 5.12 30.09
CA ILE A 411 -9.74 6.32 29.59
C ILE A 411 -10.60 7.06 28.55
N ALA A 412 -11.26 6.31 27.68
CA ALA A 412 -12.01 6.84 26.54
C ALA A 412 -13.37 6.12 26.38
N PRO A 413 -14.30 6.28 27.34
CA PRO A 413 -15.55 5.50 27.41
C PRO A 413 -16.48 5.75 26.21
N ASP A 414 -16.35 6.89 25.55
CA ASP A 414 -17.19 7.29 24.41
C ASP A 414 -16.59 6.87 23.05
N LYS A 415 -15.43 6.20 23.04
CA LYS A 415 -14.75 5.82 21.81
C LYS A 415 -15.02 4.37 21.47
N LYS A 416 -15.14 4.11 20.17
CA LYS A 416 -15.10 2.77 19.59
C LYS A 416 -13.68 2.21 19.66
N ILE A 417 -13.56 0.90 19.85
CA ILE A 417 -12.28 0.21 20.01
C ILE A 417 -11.98 -0.62 18.77
N LEU A 418 -10.82 -0.41 18.17
CA LEU A 418 -10.29 -1.25 17.10
C LEU A 418 -9.14 -2.10 17.66
N LEU A 419 -9.19 -3.41 17.52
CA LEU A 419 -8.02 -4.26 17.75
C LEU A 419 -7.08 -4.08 16.55
N ALA A 420 -6.32 -2.97 16.57
CA ALA A 420 -5.68 -2.39 15.40
C ALA A 420 -4.54 -3.26 14.82
N GLU A 421 -3.94 -4.11 15.64
CA GLU A 421 -2.91 -5.05 15.19
C GLU A 421 -2.89 -6.24 16.14
N ILE A 422 -3.33 -7.40 15.65
CA ILE A 422 -3.38 -8.60 16.45
C ILE A 422 -2.78 -9.81 15.73
N GLY A 423 -2.36 -10.79 16.51
CA GLY A 423 -1.86 -12.04 15.94
C GLY A 423 -1.62 -13.09 17.02
N ALA A 424 -1.51 -14.33 16.60
CA ALA A 424 -1.11 -15.43 17.45
C ALA A 424 -0.06 -16.31 16.77
N THR A 425 0.98 -16.70 17.49
CA THR A 425 1.95 -17.70 17.02
C THR A 425 1.57 -19.09 17.49
N GLU A 426 2.09 -20.11 16.84
CA GLU A 426 1.71 -21.51 17.15
C GLU A 426 2.25 -21.97 18.52
N THR A 427 3.43 -21.57 18.90
CA THR A 427 4.03 -21.98 20.17
C THR A 427 5.06 -21.00 20.66
N GLY A 428 4.60 -19.87 21.18
CA GLY A 428 5.50 -19.00 21.92
C GLY A 428 6.73 -18.52 21.16
N GLY A 429 6.61 -18.23 19.86
CA GLY A 429 7.71 -17.71 19.03
C GLY A 429 8.52 -18.77 18.28
N SER A 430 8.16 -20.02 18.35
CA SER A 430 8.72 -21.09 17.51
C SER A 430 7.61 -21.76 16.72
N ILE A 431 7.96 -22.27 15.53
CA ILE A 431 7.05 -23.14 14.78
C ILE A 431 6.74 -24.35 15.67
N GLY A 432 5.48 -24.53 16.01
CA GLY A 432 5.04 -25.53 16.95
C GLY A 432 5.36 -26.96 16.54
N SER A 433 5.41 -27.83 17.54
CA SER A 433 5.45 -29.24 17.28
C SER A 433 4.23 -29.66 16.45
N ALA A 434 4.47 -30.37 15.34
CA ALA A 434 3.41 -30.87 14.47
C ALA A 434 2.38 -31.75 15.19
N ASN A 435 2.74 -32.28 16.36
CA ASN A 435 1.92 -33.21 17.15
C ASN A 435 1.16 -32.54 18.32
N ALA A 436 1.40 -31.27 18.61
CA ALA A 436 0.67 -30.57 19.68
C ALA A 436 -0.62 -29.96 19.13
N PRO A 437 -1.73 -29.96 19.91
CA PRO A 437 -2.89 -29.15 19.55
C PRO A 437 -2.47 -27.68 19.36
N SER A 438 -3.03 -27.04 18.34
CA SER A 438 -2.70 -25.63 18.08
C SER A 438 -3.34 -24.74 19.16
N GLN A 439 -2.51 -24.09 19.98
CA GLN A 439 -2.97 -23.06 20.90
C GLN A 439 -3.46 -21.81 20.16
N LYS A 440 -2.93 -21.55 18.98
CA LYS A 440 -3.39 -20.49 18.08
C LYS A 440 -4.82 -20.75 17.63
N ALA A 441 -5.19 -21.98 17.27
CA ALA A 441 -6.57 -22.33 16.93
C ALA A 441 -7.53 -22.09 18.13
N ALA A 442 -7.12 -22.44 19.34
CA ALA A 442 -7.87 -22.15 20.55
C ALA A 442 -8.01 -20.64 20.81
N TRP A 443 -6.92 -19.89 20.63
CA TRP A 443 -6.93 -18.44 20.76
C TRP A 443 -7.85 -17.77 19.71
N ILE A 444 -7.81 -18.22 18.46
CA ILE A 444 -8.69 -17.73 17.38
C ILE A 444 -10.16 -18.00 17.74
N THR A 445 -10.47 -19.19 18.21
CA THR A 445 -11.85 -19.52 18.66
C THR A 445 -12.28 -18.57 19.78
N SER A 446 -11.43 -18.37 20.79
CA SER A 446 -11.71 -17.45 21.89
C SER A 446 -11.86 -15.98 21.45
N LEU A 447 -11.12 -15.53 20.41
CA LEU A 447 -11.29 -14.21 19.82
C LEU A 447 -12.72 -14.04 19.28
N PHE A 448 -13.18 -14.97 18.45
CA PHE A 448 -14.50 -14.86 17.84
C PHE A 448 -15.62 -15.08 18.86
N ASP A 449 -15.45 -15.93 19.87
CA ASP A 449 -16.39 -16.08 20.98
C ASP A 449 -16.55 -14.76 21.73
N ALA A 450 -15.44 -14.11 22.06
CA ALA A 450 -15.47 -12.81 22.74
C ALA A 450 -16.11 -11.71 21.90
N LEU A 451 -15.89 -11.71 20.58
CA LEU A 451 -16.51 -10.72 19.68
C LEU A 451 -18.02 -10.89 19.58
N ALA A 452 -18.57 -12.08 19.80
CA ALA A 452 -20.01 -12.31 19.83
C ALA A 452 -20.66 -11.83 21.15
N GLU A 453 -19.87 -11.66 22.21
CA GLU A 453 -20.38 -11.26 23.51
C GLU A 453 -20.88 -9.80 23.54
N PRO A 454 -22.05 -9.53 24.17
CA PRO A 454 -22.65 -8.19 24.21
C PRO A 454 -21.77 -7.11 24.82
N GLN A 455 -20.93 -7.44 25.81
CA GLN A 455 -20.01 -6.49 26.45
C GLN A 455 -18.89 -6.01 25.54
N ASN A 456 -18.67 -6.67 24.39
CA ASN A 456 -17.64 -6.34 23.41
C ASN A 456 -18.21 -5.68 22.13
N LYS A 457 -19.45 -5.15 22.19
CA LYS A 457 -20.05 -4.41 21.05
C LYS A 457 -19.38 -3.09 20.74
N ASP A 458 -18.61 -2.55 21.69
CA ASP A 458 -17.76 -1.39 21.49
C ASP A 458 -16.53 -1.66 20.62
N ILE A 459 -16.16 -2.94 20.42
CA ILE A 459 -15.08 -3.37 19.54
C ILE A 459 -15.59 -3.38 18.10
N ILE A 460 -15.12 -2.44 17.29
CA ILE A 460 -15.57 -2.27 15.91
C ILE A 460 -14.88 -3.19 14.90
N GLY A 461 -13.98 -4.05 15.35
CA GLY A 461 -13.29 -5.02 14.50
C GLY A 461 -11.83 -5.20 14.86
N PHE A 462 -11.11 -5.85 13.96
CA PHE A 462 -9.67 -6.09 14.14
C PHE A 462 -8.92 -6.10 12.82
N SER A 463 -7.60 -5.87 12.90
CA SER A 463 -6.66 -6.09 11.79
C SER A 463 -5.63 -7.14 12.21
N TYR A 464 -5.61 -8.26 11.49
CA TYR A 464 -4.76 -9.40 11.80
C TYR A 464 -3.41 -9.29 11.07
N PHE A 465 -2.31 -9.52 11.79
CA PHE A 465 -0.97 -9.53 11.24
C PHE A 465 -0.66 -10.90 10.61
N ASP A 466 -0.91 -11.03 9.31
CA ASP A 466 -0.86 -12.30 8.56
C ASP A 466 0.50 -12.52 7.90
N GLU A 467 1.57 -12.47 8.71
CA GLU A 467 2.96 -12.55 8.24
C GLU A 467 3.82 -13.42 9.14
N THR A 468 5.08 -13.63 8.74
CA THR A 468 6.13 -14.16 9.59
C THR A 468 7.07 -13.04 10.01
N ALA A 469 7.35 -12.93 11.30
CA ALA A 469 8.31 -11.97 11.83
C ALA A 469 9.43 -12.68 12.58
N THR A 470 10.67 -12.36 12.22
CA THR A 470 11.86 -12.88 12.93
C THR A 470 12.39 -11.79 13.86
N THR A 471 12.54 -12.13 15.12
CA THR A 471 13.18 -11.30 16.14
C THR A 471 14.45 -11.97 16.64
N ILE A 472 15.42 -11.17 17.08
CA ILE A 472 16.60 -11.65 17.78
C ILE A 472 16.58 -10.99 19.17
N ALA A 473 16.39 -11.80 20.20
CA ALA A 473 16.45 -11.38 21.58
C ALA A 473 17.56 -12.16 22.28
N ASP A 474 18.45 -11.47 22.98
CA ASP A 474 19.60 -12.07 23.70
C ASP A 474 20.45 -13.02 22.84
N GLY A 475 20.61 -12.69 21.56
CA GLY A 475 21.35 -13.51 20.58
C GLY A 475 20.59 -14.74 20.07
N VAL A 476 19.38 -14.98 20.55
CA VAL A 476 18.50 -16.07 20.09
C VAL A 476 17.57 -15.57 19.01
N ARG A 477 17.66 -16.19 17.84
CA ARG A 477 16.74 -15.93 16.73
C ARG A 477 15.44 -16.69 16.98
N SER A 478 14.33 -15.95 17.01
CA SER A 478 12.99 -16.50 17.11
C SER A 478 12.15 -16.02 15.92
N THR A 479 11.51 -16.93 15.23
CA THR A 479 10.56 -16.60 14.15
C THR A 479 9.17 -16.87 14.65
N ASN A 480 8.34 -15.84 14.65
CA ASN A 480 6.92 -15.95 14.92
C ASN A 480 6.20 -16.15 13.58
N ASP A 481 5.47 -17.23 13.45
CA ASP A 481 4.57 -17.45 12.32
C ASP A 481 3.15 -17.02 12.74
N TRP A 482 2.81 -15.78 12.36
CA TRP A 482 1.51 -15.18 12.66
C TRP A 482 0.43 -15.58 11.64
N ARG A 483 0.82 -16.12 10.49
CA ARG A 483 -0.10 -16.38 9.38
C ARG A 483 -1.31 -17.21 9.82
N ILE A 484 -2.47 -16.82 9.34
CA ILE A 484 -3.74 -17.52 9.62
C ILE A 484 -3.67 -18.99 9.18
N ASP A 485 -2.97 -19.25 8.06
CA ASP A 485 -2.82 -20.57 7.45
C ASP A 485 -1.56 -21.33 7.88
N SER A 486 -0.87 -20.89 8.93
CA SER A 486 0.34 -21.56 9.45
C SER A 486 0.12 -23.05 9.76
N ARG A 487 -1.12 -23.43 10.11
CA ARG A 487 -1.58 -24.80 10.32
C ARG A 487 -3.03 -24.95 9.84
N SER A 488 -3.41 -26.17 9.48
CA SER A 488 -4.77 -26.48 9.02
C SER A 488 -5.84 -26.27 10.10
N ASP A 489 -5.52 -26.55 11.37
CA ASP A 489 -6.43 -26.34 12.49
C ASP A 489 -6.60 -24.83 12.82
N SER A 490 -5.56 -24.03 12.70
CA SER A 490 -5.63 -22.57 12.84
C SER A 490 -6.46 -21.94 11.72
N LEU A 491 -6.24 -22.36 10.47
CA LEU A 491 -7.06 -21.92 9.33
C LEU A 491 -8.52 -22.33 9.50
N ALA A 492 -8.80 -23.55 9.93
CA ALA A 492 -10.15 -24.03 10.16
C ALA A 492 -10.88 -23.23 11.25
N ALA A 493 -10.19 -22.93 12.38
CA ALA A 493 -10.73 -22.10 13.45
C ALA A 493 -11.04 -20.68 12.96
N PHE A 494 -10.16 -20.08 12.15
CA PHE A 494 -10.38 -18.75 11.62
C PHE A 494 -11.54 -18.72 10.61
N THR A 495 -11.58 -19.68 9.68
CA THR A 495 -12.67 -19.81 8.70
C THR A 495 -14.02 -19.98 9.38
N ALA A 496 -14.10 -20.83 10.44
CA ALA A 496 -15.32 -21.01 11.21
C ALA A 496 -15.72 -19.73 11.97
N GLY A 497 -14.74 -19.03 12.55
CA GLY A 497 -14.98 -17.82 13.32
C GLY A 497 -15.48 -16.65 12.46
N ILE A 498 -14.85 -16.40 11.30
CA ILE A 498 -15.23 -15.27 10.43
C ILE A 498 -16.59 -15.50 9.73
N ALA A 499 -17.01 -16.74 9.57
CA ALA A 499 -18.29 -17.11 8.99
C ALA A 499 -19.47 -17.04 9.99
N ARG A 500 -19.23 -16.64 11.23
CA ARG A 500 -20.28 -16.56 12.27
C ARG A 500 -21.29 -15.45 11.97
N THR A 501 -22.56 -15.76 12.12
CA THR A 501 -23.67 -14.83 11.88
C THR A 501 -24.12 -14.07 13.13
N ASP A 502 -23.60 -14.40 14.30
CA ASP A 502 -23.85 -13.72 15.58
C ASP A 502 -22.81 -12.61 15.86
N ILE A 503 -21.89 -12.38 14.92
CA ILE A 503 -20.95 -11.24 14.89
C ILE A 503 -21.36 -10.34 13.75
N ASP A 504 -21.53 -9.05 14.01
CA ASP A 504 -22.04 -8.05 13.05
C ASP A 504 -21.01 -7.71 11.97
N TYR A 505 -20.63 -8.68 11.12
CA TYR A 505 -19.83 -8.44 9.93
C TYR A 505 -20.71 -8.23 8.71
N ASP A 506 -20.28 -7.32 7.84
CA ASP A 506 -20.82 -7.13 6.47
C ASP A 506 -19.66 -7.33 5.48
N LEU A 507 -19.30 -8.59 5.28
CA LEU A 507 -18.16 -8.99 4.47
C LEU A 507 -18.63 -9.77 3.24
N GLN A 508 -17.95 -9.58 2.13
CA GLN A 508 -18.25 -10.30 0.90
C GLN A 508 -17.66 -11.71 0.95
N GLU A 509 -18.46 -12.69 0.52
CA GLU A 509 -17.98 -14.06 0.32
C GLU A 509 -17.04 -14.13 -0.89
N VAL A 510 -15.98 -14.91 -0.74
CA VAL A 510 -15.03 -15.20 -1.82
C VAL A 510 -15.15 -16.69 -2.16
N SER A 511 -15.40 -16.99 -3.42
CA SER A 511 -15.44 -18.38 -3.90
C SER A 511 -14.05 -19.02 -3.79
N LYS A 512 -14.00 -20.19 -3.15
CA LYS A 512 -12.79 -21.01 -3.02
C LYS A 512 -12.40 -21.63 -4.35
#